data_fe97f0e7dbcbd656ccb840588d508d83
#
_entry.id   fe97f0e7dbcbd656ccb840588d508d83
#
_cell.length_a   1.000
_cell.length_b   1.000
_cell.length_c   1.000
_cell.angle_alpha   90.00
_cell.angle_beta   90.00
_cell.angle_gamma   90.00
#
_symmetry.space_group_name_H-M   'P 1'
#
loop_
_entity.id
_entity.type
_entity.pdbx_description
1 polymer ?
#
loop_
_entity_poly.entity_id
_entity_poly.type
_entity_poly.pdbx_seq_one_letter_code
_entity_poly.pdbx_strand_id
1 'polypeptide(L)'
;MRIAVLGYVGSGKTYVSNYISERKSIPCLHLDSVKYDNEWKPIDNSVILPQVEEFMEKRSWIIEGSCRELLIDERLEKADKIVILLLPRTICLLRVLKRKKEREQEGYKSDLNWWFLKFAMFGCRNKIRRRFYAEITNKYEEKTLVLKTKKHVNDFIQSIVD
;
A
#
# COMPACT_ATOMS: atom_id res chain seq x y z
N MET A 1 8.15 13.21 9.71
CA MET A 1 8.44 11.92 9.03
C MET A 1 7.38 11.65 7.98
N ARG A 2 7.77 11.48 6.73
CA ARG A 2 6.90 11.24 5.58
C ARG A 2 7.20 9.87 5.01
N ILE A 3 6.21 9.00 4.93
CA ILE A 3 6.42 7.60 4.51
C ILE A 3 5.48 7.25 3.36
N ALA A 4 6.04 6.78 2.25
CA ALA A 4 5.28 6.15 1.16
C ALA A 4 5.33 4.63 1.30
N VAL A 5 4.16 3.97 1.35
CA VAL A 5 4.06 2.51 1.50
C VAL A 5 3.46 1.89 0.24
N LEU A 6 4.26 1.09 -0.45
CA LEU A 6 3.93 0.45 -1.71
C LEU A 6 3.99 -1.08 -1.60
N GLY A 7 3.50 -1.79 -2.60
CA GLY A 7 3.66 -3.24 -2.67
C GLY A 7 2.49 -3.99 -3.28
N TYR A 8 2.60 -5.31 -3.29
CA TYR A 8 1.61 -6.19 -3.90
C TYR A 8 0.29 -6.25 -3.11
N VAL A 9 -0.77 -6.65 -3.78
CA VAL A 9 -2.06 -6.96 -3.14
C VAL A 9 -1.86 -8.06 -2.10
N GLY A 10 -2.44 -7.91 -0.91
CA GLY A 10 -2.30 -8.85 0.20
C GLY A 10 -0.92 -8.86 0.89
N SER A 11 0.01 -7.98 0.53
CA SER A 11 1.34 -7.93 1.16
C SER A 11 1.33 -7.38 2.60
N GLY A 12 0.24 -6.72 3.02
CA GLY A 12 0.09 -6.16 4.37
C GLY A 12 0.48 -4.69 4.49
N LYS A 13 0.43 -3.94 3.39
CA LYS A 13 0.68 -2.49 3.39
C LYS A 13 -0.17 -1.76 4.43
N THR A 14 -1.48 -1.98 4.40
CA THR A 14 -2.43 -1.35 5.32
C THR A 14 -2.11 -1.67 6.79
N TYR A 15 -1.73 -2.92 7.09
CA TYR A 15 -1.31 -3.30 8.43
C TYR A 15 -0.07 -2.50 8.89
N VAL A 16 0.96 -2.43 8.04
CA VAL A 16 2.20 -1.69 8.35
C VAL A 16 1.91 -0.20 8.51
N SER A 17 1.11 0.37 7.61
CA SER A 17 0.76 1.80 7.64
C SER A 17 -0.03 2.18 8.88
N ASN A 18 -1.04 1.40 9.26
CA ASN A 18 -1.83 1.64 10.45
C ASN A 18 -0.98 1.50 11.72
N TYR A 19 -0.16 0.45 11.78
CA TYR A 19 0.72 0.23 12.94
C TYR A 19 1.65 1.42 13.18
N ILE A 20 2.28 1.94 12.11
CA ILE A 20 3.16 3.12 12.23
C ILE A 20 2.35 4.37 12.58
N SER A 21 1.19 4.56 11.95
CA SER A 21 0.27 5.68 12.19
C SER A 21 -0.11 5.77 13.67
N GLU A 22 -0.55 4.67 14.25
CA GLU A 22 -0.96 4.58 15.66
C GLU A 22 0.20 4.83 16.61
N ARG A 23 1.36 4.20 16.37
CA ARG A 23 2.52 4.29 17.27
C ARG A 23 3.21 5.65 17.26
N LYS A 24 3.25 6.32 16.12
CA LYS A 24 3.93 7.61 15.96
C LYS A 24 2.94 8.78 15.86
N SER A 25 1.64 8.55 15.98
CA SER A 25 0.58 9.56 15.83
C SER A 25 0.72 10.36 14.53
N ILE A 26 1.01 9.66 13.43
CA ILE A 26 1.16 10.24 12.09
C ILE A 26 -0.10 9.95 11.27
N PRO A 27 -0.72 10.95 10.65
CA PRO A 27 -1.90 10.73 9.80
C PRO A 27 -1.58 9.79 8.63
N CYS A 28 -2.49 8.85 8.36
CA CYS A 28 -2.35 7.88 7.28
C CYS A 28 -3.46 8.06 6.24
N LEU A 29 -3.07 8.13 4.96
CA LEU A 29 -3.98 8.14 3.82
C LEU A 29 -3.88 6.82 3.05
N HIS A 30 -4.99 6.08 2.98
CA HIS A 30 -5.12 4.89 2.17
C HIS A 30 -5.69 5.26 0.81
N LEU A 31 -4.90 5.18 -0.26
CA LEU A 31 -5.34 5.59 -1.60
C LEU A 31 -6.49 4.74 -2.14
N ASP A 32 -6.56 3.47 -1.76
CA ASP A 32 -7.67 2.62 -2.16
C ASP A 32 -9.01 3.09 -1.56
N SER A 33 -8.99 3.72 -0.36
CA SER A 33 -10.21 4.23 0.28
C SER A 33 -10.70 5.56 -0.29
N VAL A 34 -9.86 6.34 -0.91
CA VAL A 34 -10.24 7.61 -1.56
C VAL A 34 -10.52 7.45 -3.05
N LYS A 35 -10.09 6.33 -3.64
CA LYS A 35 -10.26 6.03 -5.05
C LYS A 35 -11.65 5.50 -5.39
N TYR A 36 -12.37 4.95 -4.44
CA TYR A 36 -13.69 4.36 -4.63
C TYR A 36 -14.68 4.95 -3.63
N ASP A 37 -15.90 5.16 -4.07
CA ASP A 37 -17.01 5.54 -3.19
C ASP A 37 -17.52 4.34 -2.35
N ASN A 38 -18.57 4.58 -1.55
CA ASN A 38 -19.18 3.55 -0.72
C ASN A 38 -19.83 2.40 -1.51
N GLU A 39 -20.10 2.61 -2.81
CA GLU A 39 -20.64 1.62 -3.73
C GLU A 39 -19.55 0.95 -4.59
N TRP A 40 -18.27 1.16 -4.27
CA TRP A 40 -17.08 0.69 -5.02
C TRP A 40 -17.01 1.23 -6.46
N LYS A 41 -17.63 2.36 -6.73
CA LYS A 41 -17.48 3.07 -8.00
C LYS A 41 -16.20 3.92 -7.96
N PRO A 42 -15.42 3.94 -9.03
CA PRO A 42 -14.22 4.78 -9.08
C PRO A 42 -14.61 6.27 -9.04
N ILE A 43 -13.97 7.02 -8.16
CA ILE A 43 -14.08 8.47 -8.09
C ILE A 43 -13.12 9.06 -9.11
N ASP A 44 -13.53 10.16 -9.76
CA ASP A 44 -12.69 10.82 -10.75
C ASP A 44 -11.41 11.38 -10.11
N ASN A 45 -10.29 11.21 -10.80
CA ASN A 45 -9.00 11.67 -10.30
C ASN A 45 -8.94 13.18 -10.05
N SER A 46 -9.71 13.99 -10.77
CA SER A 46 -9.78 15.45 -10.55
C SER A 46 -10.29 15.82 -9.15
N VAL A 47 -11.10 14.94 -8.53
CA VAL A 47 -11.60 15.10 -7.15
C VAL A 47 -10.58 14.61 -6.12
N ILE A 48 -9.83 13.57 -6.47
CA ILE A 48 -8.89 12.90 -5.55
C ILE A 48 -7.55 13.63 -5.49
N LEU A 49 -7.05 14.10 -6.62
CA LEU A 49 -5.72 14.72 -6.72
C LEU A 49 -5.53 15.88 -5.74
N PRO A 50 -6.47 16.86 -5.61
CA PRO A 50 -6.33 17.94 -4.63
C PRO A 50 -6.25 17.44 -3.18
N GLN A 51 -6.99 16.37 -2.84
CA GLN A 51 -6.96 15.78 -1.50
C GLN A 51 -5.60 15.13 -1.19
N VAL A 52 -4.99 14.46 -2.17
CA VAL A 52 -3.65 13.87 -2.03
C VAL A 52 -2.59 14.95 -1.92
N GLU A 53 -2.70 16.03 -2.72
CA GLU A 53 -1.81 17.18 -2.66
C GLU A 53 -1.86 17.84 -1.28
N GLU A 54 -3.06 18.21 -0.80
CA GLU A 54 -3.25 18.78 0.52
C GLU A 54 -2.71 17.89 1.64
N PHE A 55 -2.91 16.56 1.51
CA PHE A 55 -2.39 15.63 2.49
C PHE A 55 -0.86 15.60 2.52
N MET A 56 -0.20 15.75 1.37
CA MET A 56 1.27 15.81 1.25
C MET A 56 1.89 17.10 1.82
N GLU A 57 1.12 18.16 1.99
CA GLU A 57 1.62 19.42 2.61
C GLU A 57 1.76 19.31 4.14
N LYS A 58 1.19 18.28 4.75
CA LYS A 58 1.36 18.06 6.20
C LYS A 58 2.82 17.79 6.54
N ARG A 59 3.23 18.23 7.73
CA ARG A 59 4.60 18.04 8.23
C ARG A 59 5.01 16.56 8.30
N SER A 60 4.06 15.70 8.61
CA SER A 60 4.24 14.25 8.69
C SER A 60 3.05 13.54 8.09
N TRP A 61 3.28 12.46 7.36
CA TRP A 61 2.22 11.66 6.76
C TRP A 61 2.69 10.25 6.40
N ILE A 62 1.73 9.36 6.29
CA ILE A 62 1.88 8.04 5.68
C ILE A 62 0.89 7.97 4.52
N ILE A 63 1.37 7.69 3.31
CA ILE A 63 0.50 7.47 2.15
C ILE A 63 0.70 6.03 1.67
N GLU A 64 -0.37 5.24 1.75
CA GLU A 64 -0.39 3.84 1.38
C GLU A 64 -1.13 3.63 0.06
N GLY A 65 -0.47 2.98 -0.88
CA GLY A 65 -1.06 2.59 -2.17
C GLY A 65 -0.11 2.76 -3.35
N SER A 66 -0.22 1.82 -4.30
CA SER A 66 0.62 1.79 -5.52
C SER A 66 -0.06 2.41 -6.75
N CYS A 67 -1.02 3.30 -6.53
CA CYS A 67 -1.73 4.00 -7.60
C CYS A 67 -0.79 5.01 -8.26
N ARG A 68 -0.44 4.77 -9.54
CA ARG A 68 0.52 5.59 -10.28
C ARG A 68 -0.07 6.93 -10.68
N GLU A 69 -1.33 6.95 -10.98
CA GLU A 69 -2.13 8.11 -11.40
C GLU A 69 -2.37 9.14 -10.28
N LEU A 70 -2.08 8.79 -9.03
CA LEU A 70 -2.26 9.67 -7.87
C LEU A 70 -0.91 10.19 -7.37
N LEU A 71 -0.25 11.02 -8.16
CA LEU A 71 0.98 11.76 -7.81
C LEU A 71 2.11 10.86 -7.28
N ILE A 72 2.35 9.73 -7.95
CA ILE A 72 3.34 8.76 -7.45
C ILE A 72 4.74 9.36 -7.36
N ASP A 73 5.16 10.12 -8.36
CA ASP A 73 6.51 10.69 -8.41
C ASP A 73 6.69 11.74 -7.30
N GLU A 74 5.72 12.62 -7.11
CA GLU A 74 5.72 13.65 -6.08
C GLU A 74 5.69 13.03 -4.66
N ARG A 75 4.87 11.98 -4.46
CA ARG A 75 4.83 11.25 -3.18
C ARG A 75 6.16 10.60 -2.85
N LEU A 76 6.80 9.98 -3.84
CA LEU A 76 8.09 9.34 -3.65
C LEU A 76 9.20 10.37 -3.42
N GLU A 77 9.15 11.50 -4.10
CA GLU A 77 10.13 12.57 -3.94
C GLU A 77 10.05 13.22 -2.56
N LYS A 78 8.83 13.59 -2.12
CA LYS A 78 8.58 14.20 -0.81
C LYS A 78 8.73 13.23 0.38
N ALA A 79 8.72 11.92 0.17
CA ALA A 79 8.87 10.94 1.24
C ALA A 79 10.29 10.92 1.81
N ASP A 80 10.40 10.89 3.14
CA ASP A 80 11.67 10.65 3.85
C ASP A 80 12.05 9.16 3.80
N LYS A 81 11.04 8.28 3.70
CA LYS A 81 11.21 6.82 3.61
C LYS A 81 10.19 6.20 2.67
N ILE A 82 10.64 5.28 1.82
CA ILE A 82 9.82 4.49 0.91
C ILE A 82 9.88 3.03 1.35
N VAL A 83 8.73 2.43 1.63
CA VAL A 83 8.62 1.05 2.06
C VAL A 83 7.89 0.23 1.02
N ILE A 84 8.56 -0.77 0.44
CA ILE A 84 8.01 -1.60 -0.63
C ILE A 84 7.85 -3.04 -0.14
N LEU A 85 6.59 -3.51 -0.01
CA LEU A 85 6.28 -4.87 0.45
C LEU A 85 6.11 -5.82 -0.73
N LEU A 86 7.13 -6.65 -0.97
CA LEU A 86 7.18 -7.64 -2.06
C LEU A 86 7.12 -9.08 -1.53
N LEU A 87 6.20 -9.39 -0.63
CA LEU A 87 6.09 -10.70 0.00
C LEU A 87 5.75 -11.81 -1.02
N PRO A 88 6.08 -13.09 -0.73
CA PRO A 88 5.73 -14.23 -1.58
C PRO A 88 4.24 -14.33 -1.89
N ARG A 89 3.92 -14.91 -3.07
CA ARG A 89 2.53 -15.06 -3.55
C ARG A 89 1.65 -15.83 -2.58
N THR A 90 2.17 -16.91 -2.03
CA THR A 90 1.46 -17.78 -1.09
C THR A 90 1.00 -17.03 0.14
N ILE A 91 1.87 -16.22 0.73
CA ILE A 91 1.56 -15.39 1.90
C ILE A 91 0.49 -14.36 1.56
N CYS A 92 0.62 -13.69 0.41
CA CYS A 92 -0.35 -12.68 -0.02
C CYS A 92 -1.72 -13.31 -0.28
N LEU A 93 -1.76 -14.46 -0.96
CA LEU A 93 -3.00 -15.18 -1.24
C LEU A 93 -3.69 -15.64 0.04
N LEU A 94 -2.97 -16.27 0.97
CA LEU A 94 -3.54 -16.69 2.25
C LEU A 94 -4.16 -15.52 3.02
N ARG A 95 -3.52 -14.35 3.03
CA ARG A 95 -4.05 -13.14 3.66
C ARG A 95 -5.32 -12.63 2.97
N VAL A 96 -5.35 -12.66 1.64
CA VAL A 96 -6.53 -12.26 0.86
C VAL A 96 -7.71 -13.20 1.16
N LEU A 97 -7.47 -14.51 1.17
CA LEU A 97 -8.51 -15.52 1.47
C LEU A 97 -9.00 -15.41 2.92
N LYS A 98 -8.09 -15.20 3.89
CA LYS A 98 -8.46 -15.00 5.28
C LYS A 98 -9.36 -13.78 5.45
N ARG A 99 -8.97 -12.64 4.87
CA ARG A 99 -9.78 -11.41 4.91
C ARG A 99 -11.15 -11.58 4.25
N LYS A 100 -11.22 -12.38 3.17
CA LYS A 100 -12.50 -12.74 2.56
C LYS A 100 -13.41 -13.44 3.55
N LYS A 101 -12.89 -14.51 4.18
CA LYS A 101 -13.65 -15.30 5.15
C LYS A 101 -14.12 -14.45 6.35
N GLU A 102 -13.26 -13.58 6.87
CA GLU A 102 -13.60 -12.68 7.97
C GLU A 102 -14.75 -11.74 7.58
N ARG A 103 -14.69 -11.10 6.41
CA ARG A 103 -15.76 -10.21 5.91
C ARG A 103 -17.08 -10.95 5.67
N GLU A 104 -17.03 -12.17 5.14
CA GLU A 104 -18.23 -12.99 4.95
C GLU A 104 -18.88 -13.37 6.29
N GLN A 105 -18.09 -13.63 7.33
CA GLN A 105 -18.60 -13.87 8.69
C GLN A 105 -19.23 -12.62 9.33
N GLU A 106 -18.75 -11.43 8.98
CA GLU A 106 -19.33 -10.14 9.40
C GLU A 106 -20.55 -9.72 8.57
N GLY A 107 -21.02 -10.57 7.64
CA GLY A 107 -22.21 -10.33 6.81
C GLY A 107 -21.97 -9.47 5.56
N TYR A 108 -20.73 -9.12 5.25
CA TYR A 108 -20.40 -8.40 4.02
C TYR A 108 -20.34 -9.36 2.84
N LYS A 109 -21.04 -9.05 1.75
CA LYS A 109 -20.83 -9.75 0.48
C LYS A 109 -19.41 -9.50 0.01
N SER A 110 -18.65 -10.57 -0.13
CA SER A 110 -17.27 -10.48 -0.62
C SER A 110 -17.26 -10.43 -2.14
N ASP A 111 -16.84 -9.29 -2.72
CA ASP A 111 -16.62 -9.12 -4.16
C ASP A 111 -15.31 -9.79 -4.65
N LEU A 112 -14.71 -10.65 -3.82
CA LEU A 112 -13.54 -11.44 -4.18
C LEU A 112 -13.93 -12.54 -5.18
N ASN A 113 -14.13 -12.14 -6.43
CA ASN A 113 -14.37 -13.05 -7.55
C ASN A 113 -13.05 -13.71 -7.99
N TRP A 114 -13.16 -14.73 -8.83
CA TRP A 114 -12.03 -15.46 -9.41
C TRP A 114 -11.06 -14.54 -10.16
N TRP A 115 -11.55 -13.48 -10.79
CA TRP A 115 -10.73 -12.50 -11.51
C TRP A 115 -9.80 -11.74 -10.54
N PHE A 116 -10.30 -11.29 -9.41
CA PHE A 116 -9.48 -10.61 -8.39
C PHE A 116 -8.42 -11.54 -7.81
N LEU A 117 -8.74 -12.80 -7.55
CA LEU A 117 -7.75 -13.79 -7.09
C LEU A 117 -6.66 -14.01 -8.13
N LYS A 118 -7.02 -14.15 -9.40
CA LYS A 118 -6.07 -14.25 -10.51
C LYS A 118 -5.21 -12.98 -10.62
N PHE A 119 -5.80 -11.81 -10.47
CA PHE A 119 -5.06 -10.55 -10.44
C PHE A 119 -4.10 -10.48 -9.24
N ALA A 120 -4.52 -10.83 -8.04
CA ALA A 120 -3.69 -10.85 -6.84
C ALA A 120 -2.51 -11.83 -6.95
N MET A 121 -2.72 -12.96 -7.62
CA MET A 121 -1.70 -13.99 -7.84
C MET A 121 -0.70 -13.63 -8.95
N PHE A 122 -1.17 -13.10 -10.06
CA PHE A 122 -0.38 -12.93 -11.28
C PHE A 122 -0.35 -11.48 -11.79
N GLY A 123 -1.50 -10.82 -11.86
CA GLY A 123 -1.63 -9.49 -12.46
C GLY A 123 -0.84 -8.41 -11.72
N CYS A 124 -0.90 -8.42 -10.38
CA CYS A 124 -0.15 -7.45 -9.57
C CYS A 124 1.37 -7.72 -9.53
N ARG A 125 1.85 -8.80 -10.18
CA ARG A 125 3.27 -9.22 -10.20
C ARG A 125 3.80 -9.40 -11.62
N ASN A 126 3.15 -8.82 -12.61
CA ASN A 126 3.59 -8.85 -14.00
C ASN A 126 4.95 -8.14 -14.19
N LYS A 127 5.54 -8.27 -15.38
CA LYS A 127 6.85 -7.68 -15.71
C LYS A 127 6.86 -6.16 -15.50
N ILE A 128 5.76 -5.48 -15.87
CA ILE A 128 5.64 -4.01 -15.75
C ILE A 128 5.69 -3.57 -14.29
N ARG A 129 4.94 -4.24 -13.39
CA ARG A 129 4.94 -3.89 -11.96
C ARG A 129 6.26 -4.23 -11.27
N ARG A 130 6.90 -5.34 -11.65
CA ARG A 130 8.23 -5.68 -11.12
C ARG A 130 9.28 -4.64 -11.54
N ARG A 131 9.24 -4.22 -12.82
CA ARG A 131 10.11 -3.16 -13.32
C ARG A 131 9.86 -1.84 -12.58
N PHE A 132 8.62 -1.45 -12.40
CA PHE A 132 8.24 -0.25 -11.65
C PHE A 132 8.83 -0.22 -10.23
N TYR A 133 8.72 -1.31 -9.45
CA TYR A 133 9.33 -1.35 -8.12
C TYR A 133 10.86 -1.35 -8.18
N ALA A 134 11.46 -1.98 -9.17
CA ALA A 134 12.91 -1.95 -9.35
C ALA A 134 13.41 -0.54 -9.70
N GLU A 135 12.72 0.19 -10.58
CA GLU A 135 13.02 1.57 -10.94
C GLU A 135 12.94 2.50 -9.72
N ILE A 136 11.91 2.36 -8.88
CA ILE A 136 11.80 3.12 -7.62
C ILE A 136 12.97 2.80 -6.70
N THR A 137 13.29 1.51 -6.52
CA THR A 137 14.38 1.09 -5.65
C THR A 137 15.72 1.66 -6.10
N ASN A 138 15.99 1.67 -7.41
CA ASN A 138 17.22 2.21 -7.96
C ASN A 138 17.27 3.75 -7.88
N LYS A 139 16.16 4.42 -8.22
CA LYS A 139 16.10 5.89 -8.22
C LYS A 139 16.21 6.49 -6.81
N TYR A 140 15.66 5.81 -5.81
CA TYR A 140 15.57 6.29 -4.43
C TYR A 140 16.24 5.33 -3.45
N GLU A 141 17.40 4.76 -3.81
CA GLU A 141 18.08 3.70 -3.05
C GLU A 141 18.29 4.07 -1.58
N GLU A 142 18.78 5.27 -1.30
CA GLU A 142 19.12 5.74 0.05
C GLU A 142 17.92 5.78 1.02
N LYS A 143 16.70 5.95 0.52
CA LYS A 143 15.47 6.04 1.33
C LYS A 143 14.47 4.91 1.11
N THR A 144 14.82 3.91 0.27
CA THR A 144 13.93 2.79 -0.06
C THR A 144 14.28 1.52 0.71
N LEU A 145 13.29 0.97 1.40
CA LEU A 145 13.38 -0.32 2.07
C LEU A 145 12.47 -1.35 1.41
N VAL A 146 13.04 -2.45 0.93
CA VAL A 146 12.30 -3.54 0.27
C VAL A 146 12.11 -4.71 1.23
N LEU A 147 10.86 -4.97 1.63
CA LEU A 147 10.47 -6.02 2.56
C LEU A 147 9.96 -7.24 1.79
N LYS A 148 10.75 -8.34 1.79
CA LYS A 148 10.45 -9.56 1.01
C LYS A 148 9.94 -10.72 1.86
N THR A 149 10.09 -10.66 3.19
CA THR A 149 9.72 -11.72 4.13
C THR A 149 8.91 -11.19 5.30
N LYS A 150 8.21 -12.08 6.02
CA LYS A 150 7.52 -11.72 7.28
C LYS A 150 8.52 -11.19 8.32
N LYS A 151 9.71 -11.79 8.37
CA LYS A 151 10.78 -11.35 9.27
C LYS A 151 11.18 -9.90 8.96
N HIS A 152 11.48 -9.56 7.71
CA HIS A 152 11.79 -8.18 7.31
C HIS A 152 10.70 -7.19 7.72
N VAL A 153 9.42 -7.58 7.62
CA VAL A 153 8.30 -6.72 8.03
C VAL A 153 8.32 -6.51 9.55
N ASN A 154 8.51 -7.57 10.33
CA ASN A 154 8.55 -7.49 11.78
C ASN A 154 9.75 -6.68 12.26
N ASP A 155 10.94 -6.93 11.73
CA ASP A 155 12.16 -6.19 12.06
C ASP A 155 11.99 -4.70 11.78
N PHE A 156 11.40 -4.36 10.63
CA PHE A 156 11.09 -2.98 10.26
C PHE A 156 10.09 -2.32 11.22
N ILE A 157 9.02 -3.01 11.55
CA ILE A 157 8.00 -2.49 12.49
C ILE A 157 8.63 -2.23 13.86
N GLN A 158 9.47 -3.14 14.35
CA GLN A 158 10.18 -2.96 15.62
C GLN A 158 11.13 -1.75 15.55
N SER A 159 11.95 -1.64 14.50
CA SER A 159 12.90 -0.53 14.32
C SER A 159 12.27 0.86 14.21
N ILE A 160 10.96 0.95 13.96
CA ILE A 160 10.24 2.23 13.94
C ILE A 160 9.72 2.61 15.32
N VAL A 161 9.52 1.62 16.20
CA VAL A 161 8.96 1.84 17.55
C VAL A 161 10.04 2.30 18.52
N ASP A 162 11.26 1.82 18.34
CA ASP A 162 12.44 2.25 19.09
C ASP A 162 12.90 3.64 18.61
#